data_0043754083fcd3557be0a260558f4335
#
_entry.id   0043754083fcd3557be0a260558f4335
#
_cell.length_a   1.000
_cell.length_b   1.000
_cell.length_c   1.000
_cell.angle_alpha   90.00
_cell.angle_beta   90.00
_cell.angle_gamma   90.00
#
_symmetry.space_group_name_H-M   'P 1'
#
loop_
_entity.id
_entity.type
_entity.pdbx_description
1 polymer ?
#
loop_
_entity_poly.entity_id
_entity_poly.type
_entity_poly.pdbx_seq_one_letter_code
_entity_poly.pdbx_strand_id
1 'polypeptide(L)'
;MNYQTYKPHKDLESIVKFYWTMEVPFDPKNQKQKIVPDGCIEMTFNFGDKIKRYISETDFILHPNAMVMGQRTKSFDILPVGNVDTFAICFYPIGFANFVKTPLENLVDKETPISELFGQEEAYELEQQMIQAINTRQRIEIVETFLLKILSEKNTISNIVKTTVEALLKTNGTTPINVLLNDDISKRRQLERHFKKQIGISPKQLGKAIRLQTTLNLLLTKKSETLTEIAYESDYFDQNHFIKDFKDLVGVTPKEFLDNEHMALSALFYK
;
A
#
# COMPACT_ATOMS: atom_id res chain seq x y z
N MET A 1 -3.62 9.54 18.89
CA MET A 1 -3.41 9.25 17.46
C MET A 1 -4.55 9.87 16.67
N ASN A 2 -4.21 10.75 15.71
CA ASN A 2 -5.15 11.43 14.82
C ASN A 2 -4.87 10.95 13.38
N TYR A 3 -5.82 10.23 12.76
CA TYR A 3 -5.74 9.71 11.39
C TYR A 3 -6.93 10.26 10.60
N GLN A 4 -6.65 10.87 9.46
CA GLN A 4 -7.68 11.44 8.58
C GLN A 4 -7.39 11.09 7.13
N THR A 5 -8.46 10.95 6.33
CA THR A 5 -8.38 10.68 4.89
C THR A 5 -9.06 11.78 4.09
N TYR A 6 -8.54 12.02 2.88
CA TYR A 6 -9.01 13.08 1.98
C TYR A 6 -9.14 12.54 0.57
N LYS A 7 -10.15 13.01 -0.16
CA LYS A 7 -10.39 12.62 -1.55
C LYS A 7 -9.46 13.38 -2.50
N PRO A 8 -8.99 12.74 -3.59
CA PRO A 8 -8.22 13.40 -4.62
C PRO A 8 -9.08 14.30 -5.51
N HIS A 9 -8.42 15.20 -6.25
CA HIS A 9 -9.03 15.94 -7.34
C HIS A 9 -9.57 14.98 -8.40
N LYS A 10 -10.66 15.36 -9.07
CA LYS A 10 -11.37 14.55 -10.08
C LYS A 10 -10.46 14.02 -11.21
N ASP A 11 -9.43 14.78 -11.59
CA ASP A 11 -8.49 14.38 -12.64
C ASP A 11 -7.50 13.31 -12.18
N LEU A 12 -7.38 13.08 -10.87
CA LEU A 12 -6.52 12.06 -10.26
C LEU A 12 -7.30 10.89 -9.62
N GLU A 13 -8.63 10.98 -9.51
CA GLU A 13 -9.46 9.99 -8.80
C GLU A 13 -9.39 8.57 -9.38
N SER A 14 -8.99 8.41 -10.64
CA SER A 14 -8.81 7.09 -11.28
C SER A 14 -7.46 6.42 -10.95
N ILE A 15 -6.50 7.17 -10.38
CA ILE A 15 -5.13 6.73 -10.13
C ILE A 15 -4.69 6.92 -8.67
N VAL A 16 -5.18 7.97 -8.01
CA VAL A 16 -5.02 8.20 -6.57
C VAL A 16 -6.28 7.74 -5.84
N LYS A 17 -6.09 6.88 -4.84
CA LYS A 17 -7.20 6.31 -4.06
C LYS A 17 -7.68 7.28 -2.99
N PHE A 18 -6.75 7.83 -2.21
CA PHE A 18 -6.97 8.88 -1.20
C PHE A 18 -5.63 9.44 -0.74
N TYR A 19 -5.68 10.61 -0.08
CA TYR A 19 -4.59 11.11 0.76
C TYR A 19 -4.91 10.77 2.21
N TRP A 20 -3.87 10.64 3.03
CA TRP A 20 -4.06 10.49 4.47
C TRP A 20 -3.01 11.26 5.25
N THR A 21 -3.39 11.65 6.48
CA THR A 21 -2.50 12.23 7.47
C THR A 21 -2.55 11.41 8.75
N MET A 22 -1.42 11.35 9.44
CA MET A 22 -1.34 10.72 10.75
C MET A 22 -0.43 11.51 11.67
N GLU A 23 -0.97 11.86 12.84
CA GLU A 23 -0.24 12.49 13.92
C GLU A 23 -0.29 11.59 15.15
N VAL A 24 0.88 11.24 15.69
CA VAL A 24 0.99 10.46 16.93
C VAL A 24 2.02 11.13 17.83
N PRO A 25 1.62 11.64 19.01
CA PRO A 25 2.56 12.13 20.00
C PRO A 25 3.52 11.03 20.44
N PHE A 26 4.75 11.41 20.75
CA PHE A 26 5.72 10.46 21.29
C PHE A 26 5.24 9.87 22.63
N ASP A 27 5.32 8.55 22.72
CA ASP A 27 5.15 7.81 23.96
C ASP A 27 6.39 6.91 24.15
N PRO A 28 7.15 7.06 25.27
CA PRO A 28 8.31 6.21 25.57
C PRO A 28 7.97 4.71 25.65
N LYS A 29 6.68 4.36 25.80
CA LYS A 29 6.18 2.99 25.83
C LYS A 29 5.80 2.47 24.44
N ASN A 30 5.99 3.28 23.38
CA ASN A 30 5.68 2.86 22.03
C ASN A 30 6.36 1.53 21.68
N GLN A 31 5.57 0.63 21.17
CA GLN A 31 6.02 -0.69 20.71
C GLN A 31 6.10 -0.70 19.20
N LYS A 32 6.86 -1.67 18.66
CA LYS A 32 6.87 -1.92 17.22
C LYS A 32 5.45 -2.08 16.70
N GLN A 33 5.16 -1.48 15.56
CA GLN A 33 3.88 -1.62 14.87
C GLN A 33 4.09 -2.37 13.57
N LYS A 34 3.27 -3.35 13.31
CA LYS A 34 3.35 -4.16 12.09
C LYS A 34 2.51 -3.55 10.97
N ILE A 35 3.14 -3.37 9.82
CA ILE A 35 2.50 -2.92 8.57
C ILE A 35 2.28 -4.13 7.69
N VAL A 36 1.08 -4.28 7.18
CA VAL A 36 0.68 -5.42 6.34
C VAL A 36 0.47 -5.02 4.88
N PRO A 37 0.59 -5.96 3.92
CA PRO A 37 0.33 -5.69 2.51
C PRO A 37 -1.11 -5.22 2.26
N ASP A 38 -1.27 -4.17 1.45
CA ASP A 38 -2.56 -3.59 1.09
C ASP A 38 -2.82 -3.53 -0.42
N GLY A 39 -1.82 -3.91 -1.22
CA GLY A 39 -1.91 -3.87 -2.68
C GLY A 39 -1.76 -2.46 -3.27
N CYS A 40 -1.39 -1.48 -2.45
CA CYS A 40 -1.16 -0.10 -2.87
C CYS A 40 0.34 0.23 -2.93
N ILE A 41 0.68 1.26 -3.70
CA ILE A 41 1.94 1.99 -3.60
C ILE A 41 1.62 3.30 -2.91
N GLU A 42 2.49 3.75 -2.00
CA GLU A 42 2.30 5.00 -1.28
C GLU A 42 3.49 5.93 -1.47
N MET A 43 3.23 7.21 -1.71
CA MET A 43 4.24 8.27 -1.62
C MET A 43 4.02 9.03 -0.32
N THR A 44 5.05 9.07 0.54
CA THR A 44 4.93 9.48 1.94
C THR A 44 5.90 10.61 2.23
N PHE A 45 5.42 11.62 2.97
CA PHE A 45 6.21 12.73 3.52
C PHE A 45 6.12 12.67 5.04
N ASN A 46 7.25 12.55 5.72
CA ASN A 46 7.35 12.55 7.17
C ASN A 46 7.93 13.90 7.65
N PHE A 47 7.15 14.64 8.41
CA PHE A 47 7.52 15.94 9.00
C PHE A 47 7.88 15.81 10.47
N GLY A 48 7.56 14.69 11.09
CA GLY A 48 7.92 14.35 12.46
C GLY A 48 9.32 13.76 12.60
N ASP A 49 9.51 13.03 13.69
CA ASP A 49 10.77 12.35 13.97
C ASP A 49 10.97 11.12 13.06
N LYS A 50 12.18 10.55 13.06
CA LYS A 50 12.50 9.41 12.23
C LYS A 50 11.70 8.16 12.61
N ILE A 51 11.45 7.31 11.64
CA ILE A 51 10.80 6.01 11.81
C ILE A 51 11.81 4.93 11.47
N LYS A 52 12.02 3.99 12.39
CA LYS A 52 12.79 2.77 12.17
C LYS A 52 11.92 1.76 11.43
N ARG A 53 12.44 1.19 10.34
CA ARG A 53 11.87 0.01 9.70
C ARG A 53 12.78 -1.17 9.96
N TYR A 54 12.27 -2.20 10.61
CA TYR A 54 13.03 -3.38 10.97
C TYR A 54 13.17 -4.33 9.78
N ILE A 55 14.40 -4.76 9.51
CA ILE A 55 14.76 -5.78 8.50
C ILE A 55 15.04 -7.14 9.13
N SER A 56 15.32 -7.16 10.44
CA SER A 56 15.39 -8.34 11.29
C SER A 56 14.85 -8.00 12.69
N GLU A 57 14.98 -8.87 13.67
CA GLU A 57 14.58 -8.59 15.05
C GLU A 57 15.31 -7.39 15.66
N THR A 58 16.56 -7.17 15.27
CA THR A 58 17.47 -6.15 15.83
C THR A 58 17.86 -5.08 14.82
N ASP A 59 18.03 -5.45 13.54
CA ASP A 59 18.53 -4.53 12.53
C ASP A 59 17.41 -3.71 11.92
N PHE A 60 17.67 -2.44 11.68
CA PHE A 60 16.72 -1.52 11.10
C PHE A 60 17.38 -0.52 10.14
N ILE A 61 16.59 0.03 9.26
CA ILE A 61 16.91 1.22 8.46
C ILE A 61 16.03 2.38 8.94
N LEU A 62 16.46 3.62 8.69
CA LEU A 62 15.63 4.79 8.92
C LEU A 62 14.89 5.13 7.64
N HIS A 63 13.58 5.37 7.73
CA HIS A 63 12.81 5.86 6.60
C HIS A 63 13.36 7.20 6.10
N PRO A 64 13.47 7.39 4.77
CA PRO A 64 13.62 8.72 4.18
C PRO A 64 12.47 9.63 4.59
N ASN A 65 12.70 10.96 4.63
CA ASN A 65 11.63 11.91 4.96
C ASN A 65 10.55 11.96 3.86
N ALA A 66 10.99 11.87 2.60
CA ALA A 66 10.10 11.76 1.46
C ALA A 66 10.47 10.53 0.63
N MET A 67 9.53 9.62 0.46
CA MET A 67 9.79 8.31 -0.13
C MET A 67 8.56 7.75 -0.84
N VAL A 68 8.82 6.77 -1.70
CA VAL A 68 7.80 5.88 -2.24
C VAL A 68 7.98 4.50 -1.62
N MET A 69 6.95 4.02 -0.96
CA MET A 69 6.84 2.63 -0.54
C MET A 69 6.24 1.82 -1.67
N GLY A 70 7.03 0.91 -2.24
CA GLY A 70 6.59 0.00 -3.28
C GLY A 70 5.56 -1.02 -2.78
N GLN A 71 5.08 -1.86 -3.67
CA GLN A 71 4.20 -2.98 -3.30
C GLN A 71 4.86 -3.84 -2.22
N ARG A 72 4.10 -4.14 -1.18
CA ARG A 72 4.54 -4.99 -0.06
C ARG A 72 4.11 -6.43 -0.30
N THR A 73 5.05 -7.36 -0.20
CA THR A 73 4.77 -8.80 -0.36
C THR A 73 4.60 -9.51 0.97
N LYS A 74 5.11 -8.91 2.06
CA LYS A 74 5.04 -9.39 3.44
C LYS A 74 4.90 -8.23 4.40
N SER A 75 4.43 -8.50 5.60
CA SER A 75 4.45 -7.54 6.70
C SER A 75 5.87 -7.23 7.15
N PHE A 76 6.05 -6.03 7.71
CA PHE A 76 7.27 -5.59 8.37
C PHE A 76 6.95 -4.74 9.59
N ASP A 77 7.93 -4.57 10.47
CA ASP A 77 7.75 -3.81 11.69
C ASP A 77 8.37 -2.42 11.58
N ILE A 78 7.66 -1.41 12.09
CA ILE A 78 8.15 -0.04 12.24
C ILE A 78 8.13 0.38 13.71
N LEU A 79 8.99 1.33 14.07
CA LEU A 79 8.99 1.98 15.38
C LEU A 79 9.36 3.45 15.21
N PRO A 80 8.42 4.40 15.45
CA PRO A 80 8.75 5.82 15.55
C PRO A 80 9.73 6.07 16.69
N VAL A 81 10.73 6.94 16.48
CA VAL A 81 11.69 7.32 17.52
C VAL A 81 11.25 8.57 18.29
N GLY A 82 10.17 9.22 17.87
CA GLY A 82 9.60 10.41 18.47
C GLY A 82 8.18 10.65 17.96
N ASN A 83 7.78 11.91 17.82
CA ASN A 83 6.49 12.29 17.28
C ASN A 83 6.33 11.89 15.82
N VAL A 84 5.16 11.40 15.44
CA VAL A 84 4.79 11.15 14.05
C VAL A 84 3.96 12.31 13.52
N ASP A 85 4.37 12.87 12.39
CA ASP A 85 3.57 13.75 11.54
C ASP A 85 3.82 13.33 10.10
N THR A 86 2.85 12.64 9.51
CA THR A 86 2.97 12.04 8.19
C THR A 86 1.82 12.46 7.30
N PHE A 87 2.13 12.81 6.07
CA PHE A 87 1.19 12.95 4.97
C PHE A 87 1.54 11.93 3.89
N ALA A 88 0.54 11.25 3.34
CA ALA A 88 0.77 10.27 2.28
C ALA A 88 -0.30 10.27 1.19
N ILE A 89 0.12 9.83 0.02
CA ILE A 89 -0.68 9.59 -1.16
C ILE A 89 -0.77 8.09 -1.37
N CYS A 90 -1.97 7.52 -1.29
CA CYS A 90 -2.23 6.12 -1.58
C CYS A 90 -2.70 6.00 -3.04
N PHE A 91 -1.98 5.24 -3.86
CA PHE A 91 -2.31 5.01 -5.25
C PHE A 91 -3.09 3.70 -5.43
N TYR A 92 -4.03 3.69 -6.38
CA TYR A 92 -4.55 2.42 -6.87
C TYR A 92 -3.43 1.56 -7.46
N PRO A 93 -3.55 0.23 -7.53
CA PRO A 93 -2.48 -0.65 -8.02
C PRO A 93 -1.88 -0.22 -9.36
N ILE A 94 -2.72 0.31 -10.28
CA ILE A 94 -2.29 0.81 -11.59
C ILE A 94 -1.85 2.28 -11.58
N GLY A 95 -2.02 2.99 -10.45
CA GLY A 95 -1.90 4.46 -10.40
C GLY A 95 -0.47 4.95 -10.56
N PHE A 96 0.44 4.42 -9.74
CA PHE A 96 1.78 4.98 -9.63
C PHE A 96 2.66 4.82 -10.90
N ALA A 97 2.43 3.78 -11.69
CA ALA A 97 3.17 3.56 -12.95
C ALA A 97 3.01 4.69 -13.98
N ASN A 98 2.02 5.57 -13.81
CA ASN A 98 1.82 6.72 -14.70
C ASN A 98 2.81 7.86 -14.44
N PHE A 99 3.54 7.83 -13.33
CA PHE A 99 4.42 8.90 -12.87
C PHE A 99 5.90 8.58 -13.01
N VAL A 100 6.27 7.31 -13.20
CA VAL A 100 7.68 6.89 -13.22
C VAL A 100 8.00 6.03 -14.44
N LYS A 101 9.26 6.11 -14.89
CA LYS A 101 9.79 5.24 -15.96
C LYS A 101 10.37 3.92 -15.41
N THR A 102 10.74 3.93 -14.15
CA THR A 102 11.33 2.78 -13.44
C THR A 102 10.32 1.64 -13.37
N PRO A 103 10.68 0.41 -13.75
CA PRO A 103 9.85 -0.77 -13.53
C PRO A 103 9.50 -0.93 -12.05
N LEU A 104 8.21 -1.07 -11.73
CA LEU A 104 7.75 -1.09 -10.34
C LEU A 104 8.24 -2.30 -9.54
N GLU A 105 8.65 -3.39 -10.22
CA GLU A 105 9.31 -4.53 -9.57
C GLU A 105 10.61 -4.15 -8.83
N ASN A 106 11.28 -3.07 -9.24
CA ASN A 106 12.48 -2.56 -8.57
C ASN A 106 12.18 -1.87 -7.22
N LEU A 107 10.92 -1.50 -6.98
CA LEU A 107 10.46 -0.82 -5.77
C LEU A 107 9.83 -1.77 -4.75
N VAL A 108 9.63 -3.05 -5.10
CA VAL A 108 8.95 -4.03 -4.23
C VAL A 108 9.70 -4.20 -2.92
N ASP A 109 8.96 -4.15 -1.79
CA ASP A 109 9.45 -4.25 -0.42
C ASP A 109 10.55 -3.21 -0.05
N LYS A 110 10.56 -2.04 -0.74
CA LYS A 110 11.54 -0.96 -0.53
C LYS A 110 10.87 0.36 -0.22
N GLU A 111 11.60 1.19 0.49
CA GLU A 111 11.37 2.60 0.74
C GLU A 111 12.36 3.41 -0.11
N THR A 112 11.93 3.83 -1.29
CA THR A 112 12.77 4.53 -2.27
C THR A 112 12.62 6.05 -2.09
N PRO A 113 13.69 6.80 -1.83
CA PRO A 113 13.63 8.26 -1.80
C PRO A 113 13.04 8.83 -3.09
N ILE A 114 12.19 9.86 -2.97
CA ILE A 114 11.57 10.46 -4.17
C ILE A 114 12.63 11.07 -5.13
N SER A 115 13.79 11.46 -4.62
CA SER A 115 14.91 11.97 -5.42
C SER A 115 15.48 10.93 -6.40
N GLU A 116 15.40 9.65 -6.10
CA GLU A 116 15.81 8.57 -7.02
C GLU A 116 14.82 8.36 -8.17
N LEU A 117 13.56 8.75 -7.98
CA LEU A 117 12.47 8.53 -8.94
C LEU A 117 12.19 9.75 -9.82
N PHE A 118 12.28 10.96 -9.24
CA PHE A 118 11.87 12.21 -9.89
C PHE A 118 13.03 13.16 -10.19
N GLY A 119 14.25 12.84 -9.72
CA GLY A 119 15.42 13.71 -9.81
C GLY A 119 15.64 14.53 -8.54
N GLN A 120 16.89 14.98 -8.34
CA GLN A 120 17.29 15.66 -7.09
C GLN A 120 16.62 17.03 -6.94
N GLU A 121 16.54 17.80 -8.04
CA GLU A 121 16.01 19.17 -8.04
C GLU A 121 14.50 19.15 -7.79
N GLU A 122 13.74 18.38 -8.59
CA GLU A 122 12.29 18.29 -8.47
C GLU A 122 11.86 17.70 -7.11
N ALA A 123 12.59 16.73 -6.61
CA ALA A 123 12.30 16.14 -5.30
C ALA A 123 12.57 17.16 -4.18
N TYR A 124 13.69 17.88 -4.23
CA TYR A 124 14.02 18.90 -3.25
C TYR A 124 12.98 20.04 -3.23
N GLU A 125 12.59 20.54 -4.40
CA GLU A 125 11.56 21.59 -4.51
C GLU A 125 10.24 21.12 -3.89
N LEU A 126 9.80 19.88 -4.23
CA LEU A 126 8.59 19.32 -3.68
C LEU A 126 8.66 19.17 -2.15
N GLU A 127 9.77 18.65 -1.62
CA GLU A 127 9.96 18.50 -0.17
C GLU A 127 9.90 19.85 0.54
N GLN A 128 10.56 20.89 0.00
CA GLN A 128 10.54 22.23 0.59
C GLN A 128 9.14 22.83 0.59
N GLN A 129 8.39 22.71 -0.51
CA GLN A 129 7.01 23.18 -0.57
C GLN A 129 6.11 22.43 0.44
N MET A 130 6.28 21.11 0.57
CA MET A 130 5.52 20.29 1.52
C MET A 130 5.81 20.67 2.98
N ILE A 131 7.08 20.97 3.30
CA ILE A 131 7.49 21.41 4.66
C ILE A 131 6.92 22.80 4.98
N GLN A 132 6.90 23.73 4.00
CA GLN A 132 6.41 25.09 4.18
C GLN A 132 4.89 25.19 4.19
N ALA A 133 4.20 24.15 3.77
CA ALA A 133 2.73 24.14 3.74
C ALA A 133 2.15 24.29 5.17
N ILE A 134 1.24 25.25 5.31
CA ILE A 134 0.66 25.63 6.62
C ILE A 134 -0.47 24.70 7.09
N ASN A 135 -1.02 23.87 6.21
CA ASN A 135 -2.09 22.92 6.51
C ASN A 135 -2.17 21.80 5.47
N THR A 136 -2.96 20.77 5.78
CA THR A 136 -3.16 19.60 4.91
C THR A 136 -3.73 19.95 3.54
N ARG A 137 -4.65 20.92 3.46
CA ARG A 137 -5.22 21.33 2.16
C ARG A 137 -4.14 21.85 1.21
N GLN A 138 -3.24 22.69 1.70
CA GLN A 138 -2.13 23.19 0.91
C GLN A 138 -1.15 22.07 0.51
N ARG A 139 -0.89 21.10 1.39
CA ARG A 139 -0.10 19.89 1.05
C ARG A 139 -0.75 19.12 -0.10
N ILE A 140 -2.08 18.96 -0.07
CA ILE A 140 -2.81 18.31 -1.17
C ILE A 140 -2.67 19.09 -2.48
N GLU A 141 -2.89 20.40 -2.46
CA GLU A 141 -2.77 21.26 -3.65
C GLU A 141 -1.35 21.18 -4.27
N ILE A 142 -0.30 21.15 -3.43
CA ILE A 142 1.10 21.01 -3.86
C ILE A 142 1.32 19.67 -4.55
N VAL A 143 0.94 18.55 -3.92
CA VAL A 143 1.17 17.22 -4.52
C VAL A 143 0.31 16.99 -5.75
N GLU A 144 -0.92 17.50 -5.81
CA GLU A 144 -1.76 17.41 -6.99
C GLU A 144 -1.16 18.19 -8.17
N THR A 145 -0.66 19.39 -7.92
CA THR A 145 0.05 20.18 -8.94
C THR A 145 1.28 19.43 -9.45
N PHE A 146 2.07 18.87 -8.56
CA PHE A 146 3.24 18.07 -8.93
C PHE A 146 2.84 16.84 -9.75
N LEU A 147 1.88 16.05 -9.28
CA LEU A 147 1.42 14.84 -9.96
C LEU A 147 0.85 15.15 -11.35
N LEU A 148 0.03 16.19 -11.47
CA LEU A 148 -0.54 16.62 -12.76
C LEU A 148 0.55 17.09 -13.73
N LYS A 149 1.59 17.78 -13.25
CA LYS A 149 2.74 18.22 -14.05
C LYS A 149 3.51 17.04 -14.66
N ILE A 150 3.71 15.96 -13.89
CA ILE A 150 4.51 14.81 -14.32
C ILE A 150 3.68 13.67 -14.90
N LEU A 151 2.36 13.80 -14.87
CA LEU A 151 1.46 12.76 -15.41
C LEU A 151 1.74 12.56 -16.89
N SER A 152 2.11 11.34 -17.25
CA SER A 152 2.39 10.99 -18.64
C SER A 152 1.08 10.97 -19.46
N GLU A 153 1.06 11.70 -20.57
CA GLU A 153 -0.03 11.64 -21.55
C GLU A 153 -0.12 10.30 -22.28
N LYS A 154 0.95 9.49 -22.20
CA LYS A 154 1.00 8.17 -22.82
C LYS A 154 0.35 7.14 -21.92
N ASN A 155 -0.50 6.31 -22.50
CA ASN A 155 -1.08 5.16 -21.82
C ASN A 155 0.03 4.18 -21.40
N THR A 156 0.51 4.31 -20.16
CA THR A 156 1.65 3.54 -19.62
C THR A 156 1.23 2.13 -19.22
N ILE A 157 -0.05 1.93 -18.96
CA ILE A 157 -0.61 0.65 -18.51
C ILE A 157 -1.17 -0.13 -19.69
N SER A 158 -0.66 -1.35 -19.89
CA SER A 158 -1.19 -2.24 -20.93
C SER A 158 -2.61 -2.71 -20.61
N ASN A 159 -3.45 -2.83 -21.64
CA ASN A 159 -4.86 -3.20 -21.46
C ASN A 159 -5.05 -4.51 -20.70
N ILE A 160 -4.20 -5.52 -20.94
CA ILE A 160 -4.27 -6.80 -20.22
C ILE A 160 -4.00 -6.65 -18.71
N VAL A 161 -3.13 -5.72 -18.30
CA VAL A 161 -2.90 -5.42 -16.88
C VAL A 161 -4.10 -4.69 -16.30
N LYS A 162 -4.59 -3.66 -17.00
CA LYS A 162 -5.74 -2.86 -16.56
C LYS A 162 -6.97 -3.74 -16.31
N THR A 163 -7.36 -4.54 -17.30
CA THR A 163 -8.54 -5.43 -17.18
C THR A 163 -8.37 -6.48 -16.09
N THR A 164 -7.15 -7.00 -15.90
CA THR A 164 -6.87 -7.95 -14.82
C THR A 164 -7.00 -7.30 -13.44
N VAL A 165 -6.45 -6.10 -13.24
CA VAL A 165 -6.58 -5.36 -11.96
C VAL A 165 -8.03 -5.01 -11.67
N GLU A 166 -8.77 -4.50 -12.66
CA GLU A 166 -10.21 -4.20 -12.53
C GLU A 166 -11.02 -5.45 -12.11
N ALA A 167 -10.74 -6.61 -12.73
CA ALA A 167 -11.38 -7.86 -12.37
C ALA A 167 -11.03 -8.31 -10.94
N LEU A 168 -9.75 -8.21 -10.54
CA LEU A 168 -9.32 -8.54 -9.18
C LEU A 168 -9.98 -7.62 -8.14
N LEU A 169 -10.05 -6.32 -8.39
CA LEU A 169 -10.72 -5.37 -7.50
C LEU A 169 -12.22 -5.66 -7.39
N LYS A 170 -12.89 -5.92 -8.52
CA LYS A 170 -14.33 -6.23 -8.56
C LYS A 170 -14.68 -7.51 -7.79
N THR A 171 -13.78 -8.47 -7.73
CA THR A 171 -13.99 -9.79 -7.13
C THR A 171 -13.25 -9.98 -5.82
N ASN A 172 -12.82 -8.90 -5.17
CA ASN A 172 -12.04 -8.97 -3.92
C ASN A 172 -10.82 -9.91 -3.99
N GLY A 173 -10.17 -9.98 -5.16
CA GLY A 173 -8.98 -10.79 -5.39
C GLY A 173 -9.22 -12.29 -5.57
N THR A 174 -10.47 -12.73 -5.74
CA THR A 174 -10.83 -14.15 -5.75
C THR A 174 -10.81 -14.80 -7.14
N THR A 175 -10.99 -14.01 -8.21
CA THR A 175 -11.03 -14.58 -9.57
C THR A 175 -9.72 -15.24 -9.96
N PRO A 176 -9.72 -16.52 -10.36
CA PRO A 176 -8.54 -17.21 -10.85
C PRO A 176 -8.00 -16.56 -12.13
N ILE A 177 -6.68 -16.38 -12.22
CA ILE A 177 -6.04 -15.70 -13.35
C ILE A 177 -6.24 -16.44 -14.67
N ASN A 178 -6.27 -17.77 -14.64
CA ASN A 178 -6.54 -18.59 -15.84
C ASN A 178 -7.92 -18.33 -16.42
N VAL A 179 -8.94 -18.11 -15.57
CA VAL A 179 -10.30 -17.75 -16.01
C VAL A 179 -10.29 -16.39 -16.72
N LEU A 180 -9.57 -15.40 -16.17
CA LEU A 180 -9.44 -14.07 -16.78
C LEU A 180 -8.75 -14.11 -18.15
N LEU A 181 -7.91 -15.10 -18.39
CA LEU A 181 -7.15 -15.27 -19.63
C LEU A 181 -7.77 -16.29 -20.60
N ASN A 182 -8.94 -16.84 -20.28
CA ASN A 182 -9.56 -17.93 -21.05
C ASN A 182 -8.58 -19.09 -21.29
N ASP A 183 -7.78 -19.47 -20.26
CA ASP A 183 -6.76 -20.51 -20.30
C ASP A 183 -5.66 -20.33 -21.34
N ASP A 184 -5.50 -19.15 -21.93
CA ASP A 184 -4.46 -18.83 -22.92
C ASP A 184 -3.08 -18.67 -22.25
N ILE A 185 -2.25 -19.70 -22.38
CA ILE A 185 -0.90 -19.76 -21.81
C ILE A 185 0.02 -18.66 -22.38
N SER A 186 -0.17 -18.25 -23.63
CA SER A 186 0.66 -17.21 -24.25
C SER A 186 0.41 -15.85 -23.60
N LYS A 187 -0.85 -15.53 -23.34
CA LYS A 187 -1.27 -14.33 -22.62
C LYS A 187 -0.81 -14.34 -21.17
N ARG A 188 -0.72 -15.50 -20.52
CA ARG A 188 -0.27 -15.61 -19.14
C ARG A 188 1.16 -15.09 -18.96
N ARG A 189 2.12 -15.53 -19.81
CA ARG A 189 3.51 -15.05 -19.76
C ARG A 189 3.60 -13.54 -20.03
N GLN A 190 2.82 -13.05 -20.99
CA GLN A 190 2.75 -11.62 -21.29
C GLN A 190 2.21 -10.85 -20.10
N LEU A 191 1.11 -11.30 -19.50
CA LEU A 191 0.51 -10.68 -18.32
C LEU A 191 1.49 -10.61 -17.17
N GLU A 192 2.14 -11.74 -16.79
CA GLU A 192 3.08 -11.78 -15.67
C GLU A 192 4.24 -10.80 -15.86
N ARG A 193 4.81 -10.71 -17.07
CA ARG A 193 5.88 -9.77 -17.39
C ARG A 193 5.43 -8.31 -17.27
N HIS A 194 4.29 -7.98 -17.88
CA HIS A 194 3.76 -6.61 -17.83
C HIS A 194 3.31 -6.24 -16.41
N PHE A 195 2.72 -7.18 -15.69
CA PHE A 195 2.24 -6.96 -14.34
C PHE A 195 3.39 -6.64 -13.39
N LYS A 196 4.50 -7.41 -13.42
CA LYS A 196 5.70 -7.09 -12.64
C LYS A 196 6.23 -5.71 -12.95
N LYS A 197 6.34 -5.34 -14.24
CA LYS A 197 6.83 -4.03 -14.65
C LYS A 197 5.92 -2.88 -14.21
N GLN A 198 4.58 -3.05 -14.29
CA GLN A 198 3.60 -1.97 -14.16
C GLN A 198 2.91 -1.93 -12.78
N ILE A 199 2.93 -3.03 -12.04
CA ILE A 199 2.33 -3.16 -10.70
C ILE A 199 3.41 -3.45 -9.64
N GLY A 200 4.51 -4.11 -10.01
CA GLY A 200 5.61 -4.53 -9.15
C GLY A 200 5.54 -5.99 -8.73
N ILE A 201 4.36 -6.52 -8.50
CA ILE A 201 4.13 -7.90 -8.04
C ILE A 201 3.37 -8.72 -9.08
N SER A 202 3.20 -10.02 -8.87
CA SER A 202 2.41 -10.88 -9.76
C SER A 202 0.90 -10.66 -9.57
N PRO A 203 0.06 -11.01 -10.58
CA PRO A 203 -1.41 -10.96 -10.45
C PRO A 203 -1.92 -11.76 -9.24
N LYS A 204 -1.32 -12.92 -8.98
CA LYS A 204 -1.67 -13.77 -7.83
C LYS A 204 -1.35 -13.10 -6.49
N GLN A 205 -0.20 -12.42 -6.38
CA GLN A 205 0.18 -11.69 -5.17
C GLN A 205 -0.76 -10.50 -4.92
N LEU A 206 -1.11 -9.73 -5.98
CA LEU A 206 -2.08 -8.65 -5.86
C LEU A 206 -3.45 -9.17 -5.42
N GLY A 207 -3.95 -10.27 -6.02
CA GLY A 207 -5.20 -10.90 -5.61
C GLY A 207 -5.19 -11.28 -4.14
N LYS A 208 -4.09 -11.88 -3.64
CA LYS A 208 -3.93 -12.22 -2.21
C LYS A 208 -3.95 -10.96 -1.32
N ALA A 209 -3.26 -9.89 -1.71
CA ALA A 209 -3.25 -8.63 -0.96
C ALA A 209 -4.66 -8.01 -0.89
N ILE A 210 -5.38 -7.95 -2.01
CA ILE A 210 -6.77 -7.45 -2.06
C ILE A 210 -7.70 -8.30 -1.18
N ARG A 211 -7.58 -9.63 -1.25
CA ARG A 211 -8.37 -10.54 -0.40
C ARG A 211 -8.07 -10.34 1.08
N LEU A 212 -6.79 -10.16 1.43
CA LEU A 212 -6.38 -9.86 2.80
C LEU A 212 -7.07 -8.59 3.31
N GLN A 213 -7.17 -7.54 2.49
CA GLN A 213 -7.86 -6.29 2.86
C GLN A 213 -9.33 -6.53 3.22
N THR A 214 -10.05 -7.27 2.37
CA THR A 214 -11.43 -7.64 2.62
C THR A 214 -11.55 -8.41 3.94
N THR A 215 -10.67 -9.38 4.15
CA THR A 215 -10.66 -10.21 5.35
C THR A 215 -10.36 -9.41 6.62
N LEU A 216 -9.39 -8.48 6.58
CA LEU A 216 -9.07 -7.60 7.70
C LEU A 216 -10.25 -6.70 8.06
N ASN A 217 -10.93 -6.14 7.07
CA ASN A 217 -12.12 -5.34 7.31
C ASN A 217 -13.23 -6.17 7.99
N LEU A 218 -13.49 -7.39 7.53
CA LEU A 218 -14.45 -8.30 8.16
C LEU A 218 -14.06 -8.64 9.60
N LEU A 219 -12.80 -9.02 9.85
CA LEU A 219 -12.28 -9.34 11.18
C LEU A 219 -12.45 -8.17 12.17
N LEU A 220 -12.26 -6.94 11.71
CA LEU A 220 -12.32 -5.75 12.56
C LEU A 220 -13.75 -5.23 12.78
N THR A 221 -14.65 -5.44 11.82
CA THR A 221 -16.04 -4.93 11.87
C THR A 221 -17.03 -5.95 12.41
N LYS A 222 -16.85 -7.22 12.08
CA LYS A 222 -17.78 -8.32 12.44
C LYS A 222 -17.26 -9.16 13.61
N LYS A 223 -17.13 -8.53 14.78
CA LYS A 223 -16.56 -9.15 16.00
C LYS A 223 -17.31 -10.37 16.53
N SER A 224 -18.56 -10.59 16.13
CA SER A 224 -19.38 -11.72 16.56
C SER A 224 -19.27 -12.95 15.66
N GLU A 225 -18.62 -12.84 14.50
CA GLU A 225 -18.49 -13.96 13.57
C GLU A 225 -17.28 -14.85 13.92
N THR A 226 -17.42 -16.13 13.60
CA THR A 226 -16.33 -17.11 13.74
C THR A 226 -15.30 -16.94 12.62
N LEU A 227 -14.05 -17.38 12.83
CA LEU A 227 -13.05 -17.40 11.78
C LEU A 227 -13.46 -18.24 10.57
N THR A 228 -14.33 -19.23 10.76
CA THR A 228 -14.88 -20.05 9.68
C THR A 228 -15.83 -19.23 8.80
N GLU A 229 -16.73 -18.46 9.39
CA GLU A 229 -17.66 -17.58 8.67
C GLU A 229 -16.89 -16.51 7.89
N ILE A 230 -15.91 -15.86 8.52
CA ILE A 230 -15.04 -14.87 7.86
C ILE A 230 -14.26 -15.49 6.69
N ALA A 231 -13.76 -16.73 6.84
CA ALA A 231 -13.08 -17.44 5.76
C ALA A 231 -13.99 -17.63 4.55
N TYR A 232 -15.22 -18.11 4.76
CA TYR A 232 -16.18 -18.30 3.66
C TYR A 232 -16.64 -16.98 3.03
N GLU A 233 -16.89 -15.94 3.84
CA GLU A 233 -17.27 -14.62 3.32
C GLU A 233 -16.13 -13.95 2.53
N SER A 234 -14.88 -14.33 2.82
CA SER A 234 -13.69 -13.89 2.07
C SER A 234 -13.32 -14.84 0.92
N ASP A 235 -14.23 -15.74 0.51
CA ASP A 235 -14.02 -16.70 -0.58
C ASP A 235 -12.80 -17.62 -0.40
N TYR A 236 -12.46 -17.99 0.84
CA TYR A 236 -11.51 -19.06 1.08
C TYR A 236 -12.20 -20.41 1.03
N PHE A 237 -11.49 -21.43 0.54
CA PHE A 237 -12.00 -22.80 0.46
C PHE A 237 -12.35 -23.36 1.84
N ASP A 238 -11.48 -23.10 2.82
CA ASP A 238 -11.67 -23.48 4.21
C ASP A 238 -10.90 -22.56 5.16
N GLN A 239 -11.14 -22.71 6.46
CA GLN A 239 -10.48 -21.93 7.52
C GLN A 239 -8.96 -22.15 7.55
N ASN A 240 -8.45 -23.35 7.24
CA ASN A 240 -7.02 -23.63 7.27
C ASN A 240 -6.28 -22.91 6.15
N HIS A 241 -6.87 -22.87 4.94
CA HIS A 241 -6.35 -22.09 3.83
C HIS A 241 -6.33 -20.60 4.16
N PHE A 242 -7.40 -20.07 4.77
CA PHE A 242 -7.45 -18.71 5.27
C PHE A 242 -6.33 -18.42 6.28
N ILE A 243 -6.22 -19.21 7.36
CA ILE A 243 -5.20 -19.01 8.41
C ILE A 243 -3.79 -19.03 7.82
N LYS A 244 -3.52 -19.97 6.89
CA LYS A 244 -2.22 -20.08 6.24
C LYS A 244 -1.89 -18.86 5.40
N ASP A 245 -2.78 -18.43 4.50
CA ASP A 245 -2.57 -17.24 3.64
C ASP A 245 -2.43 -15.97 4.48
N PHE A 246 -3.24 -15.84 5.53
CA PHE A 246 -3.16 -14.71 6.47
C PHE A 246 -1.79 -14.68 7.15
N LYS A 247 -1.34 -15.81 7.72
CA LYS A 247 -0.04 -15.92 8.39
C LYS A 247 1.13 -15.67 7.44
N ASP A 248 1.05 -16.12 6.19
CA ASP A 248 2.08 -15.89 5.17
C ASP A 248 2.25 -14.39 4.84
N LEU A 249 1.16 -13.60 4.86
CA LEU A 249 1.17 -12.17 4.52
C LEU A 249 1.39 -11.28 5.75
N VAL A 250 0.76 -11.62 6.88
CA VAL A 250 0.71 -10.80 8.10
C VAL A 250 1.79 -11.18 9.11
N GLY A 251 2.29 -12.42 9.03
CA GLY A 251 3.30 -12.95 9.95
C GLY A 251 2.75 -13.54 11.25
N VAL A 252 1.46 -13.34 11.54
CA VAL A 252 0.74 -13.87 12.71
C VAL A 252 -0.59 -14.48 12.29
N THR A 253 -1.21 -15.26 13.16
CA THR A 253 -2.56 -15.82 12.90
C THR A 253 -3.65 -14.72 13.04
N PRO A 254 -4.86 -14.92 12.46
CA PRO A 254 -5.98 -13.99 12.63
C PRO A 254 -6.33 -13.72 14.10
N LYS A 255 -6.24 -14.73 14.95
CA LYS A 255 -6.50 -14.60 16.39
C LYS A 255 -5.44 -13.74 17.08
N GLU A 256 -4.15 -14.03 16.83
CA GLU A 256 -3.06 -13.20 17.35
C GLU A 256 -3.14 -11.76 16.83
N PHE A 257 -3.61 -11.53 15.61
CA PHE A 257 -3.80 -10.19 15.06
C PHE A 257 -4.83 -9.37 15.86
N LEU A 258 -5.95 -9.98 16.25
CA LEU A 258 -7.01 -9.30 17.01
C LEU A 258 -6.60 -8.96 18.45
N ASP A 259 -5.75 -9.79 19.05
CA ASP A 259 -5.33 -9.68 20.45
C ASP A 259 -4.02 -8.88 20.63
N ASN A 260 -3.38 -8.42 19.54
CA ASN A 260 -2.02 -7.91 19.57
C ASN A 260 -1.97 -6.38 19.37
N GLU A 261 -1.48 -5.65 20.38
CA GLU A 261 -1.28 -4.19 20.33
C GLU A 261 -0.30 -3.75 19.24
N HIS A 262 0.63 -4.60 18.81
CA HIS A 262 1.52 -4.35 17.66
C HIS A 262 0.79 -4.25 16.30
N MET A 263 -0.48 -4.60 16.26
CA MET A 263 -1.35 -4.51 15.08
C MET A 263 -2.26 -3.29 15.07
N ALA A 264 -2.18 -2.44 16.10
CA ALA A 264 -3.08 -1.30 16.26
C ALA A 264 -3.07 -0.35 15.06
N LEU A 265 -1.89 -0.10 14.48
CA LEU A 265 -1.75 0.77 13.32
C LEU A 265 -2.39 0.13 12.07
N SER A 266 -2.09 -1.15 11.80
CA SER A 266 -2.74 -1.87 10.71
C SER A 266 -4.26 -1.94 10.91
N ALA A 267 -4.72 -2.20 12.13
CA ALA A 267 -6.15 -2.20 12.43
C ALA A 267 -6.83 -0.84 12.19
N LEU A 268 -6.11 0.27 12.32
CA LEU A 268 -6.63 1.60 12.04
C LEU A 268 -6.86 1.83 10.53
N PHE A 269 -5.93 1.38 9.69
CA PHE A 269 -6.02 1.56 8.24
C PHE A 269 -7.15 0.75 7.58
N TYR A 270 -7.68 -0.27 8.27
CA TYR A 270 -8.68 -1.21 7.73
C TYR A 270 -10.06 -1.11 8.41
N LYS A 271 -10.25 -0.12 9.27
CA LYS A 271 -11.57 0.27 9.77
C LYS A 271 -12.17 1.30 8.82
#